data_b0e8ed320ed175942b618595420e462c
#
_entry.id   b0e8ed320ed175942b618595420e462c
#
_cell.length_a   1.000
_cell.length_b   1.000
_cell.length_c   1.000
_cell.angle_alpha   90.00
_cell.angle_beta   90.00
_cell.angle_gamma   90.00
#
_symmetry.space_group_name_H-M   'P 1'
#
loop_
_entity.id
_entity.type
_entity.pdbx_description
1 polymer ?
#
loop_
_entity_poly.entity_id
_entity_poly.type
_entity_poly.pdbx_seq_one_letter_code
_entity_poly.pdbx_strand_id
1 'polypeptide(L)'
;LISCRDLVEATSRLRERGLVVVEAFSVVLAVLAESVGRVALSKMLGLTERTVRRVATLLKSGELSWLRDLLREVVTTTITAPWLTCQPVLYTGLSSELLEAVSRRVVLLRDFIVISSGEPSKLEVLGVLKNSELVFPGLVEEWAEPYLRLRGVLPSTSGLLVCWRNYKRFLDDSVLLYSLARLCESESLVE
;
A
#
# COMPACT_ATOMS: atom_id res chain seq x y z
N LEU A 1 8.80 11.45 -3.28
CA LEU A 1 8.59 10.53 -2.14
C LEU A 1 7.31 10.90 -1.41
N ILE A 2 6.47 9.93 -1.15
CA ILE A 2 5.20 10.10 -0.42
C ILE A 2 5.44 10.24 1.08
N SER A 3 4.93 11.32 1.66
CA SER A 3 4.95 11.58 3.11
C SER A 3 3.62 11.24 3.79
N CYS A 4 3.62 11.26 5.12
CA CYS A 4 2.40 11.18 5.93
C CYS A 4 1.38 12.26 5.53
N ARG A 5 1.83 13.49 5.35
CA ARG A 5 0.98 14.62 4.96
C ARG A 5 0.28 14.37 3.63
N ASP A 6 1.01 13.86 2.63
CA ASP A 6 0.45 13.59 1.29
C ASP A 6 -0.66 12.55 1.35
N LEU A 7 -0.48 11.49 2.13
CA LEU A 7 -1.49 10.43 2.29
C LEU A 7 -2.74 10.92 3.03
N VAL A 8 -2.56 11.68 4.11
CA VAL A 8 -3.68 12.25 4.88
C VAL A 8 -4.47 13.23 4.03
N GLU A 9 -3.80 14.14 3.32
CA GLU A 9 -4.45 15.08 2.41
C GLU A 9 -5.20 14.35 1.30
N ALA A 10 -4.58 13.33 0.70
CA ALA A 10 -5.22 12.54 -0.36
C ALA A 10 -6.52 11.86 0.12
N THR A 11 -6.49 11.26 1.31
CA THR A 11 -7.69 10.61 1.87
C THR A 11 -8.79 11.60 2.21
N SER A 12 -8.45 12.77 2.77
CA SER A 12 -9.40 13.84 3.06
C SER A 12 -10.09 14.33 1.78
N ARG A 13 -9.32 14.68 0.75
CA ARG A 13 -9.84 15.16 -0.53
C ARG A 13 -10.75 14.16 -1.24
N LEU A 14 -10.45 12.85 -1.12
CA LEU A 14 -11.31 11.79 -1.68
C LEU A 14 -12.62 11.65 -0.91
N ARG A 15 -12.57 11.71 0.44
CA ARG A 15 -13.76 11.67 1.30
C ARG A 15 -14.69 12.87 1.04
N GLU A 16 -14.14 14.08 0.89
CA GLU A 16 -14.89 15.30 0.55
C GLU A 16 -15.64 15.16 -0.78
N ARG A 17 -15.10 14.38 -1.72
CA ARG A 17 -15.73 14.07 -3.01
C ARG A 17 -16.73 12.90 -2.92
N GLY A 18 -16.94 12.33 -1.74
CA GLY A 18 -17.79 11.16 -1.54
C GLY A 18 -17.26 9.90 -2.24
N LEU A 19 -15.94 9.74 -2.35
CA LEU A 19 -15.28 8.55 -2.89
C LEU A 19 -14.82 7.65 -1.75
N VAL A 20 -14.94 6.34 -1.96
CA VAL A 20 -14.31 5.34 -1.08
C VAL A 20 -12.82 5.29 -1.41
N VAL A 21 -11.98 5.59 -0.41
CA VAL A 21 -10.55 5.81 -0.62
C VAL A 21 -9.84 4.60 -1.23
N VAL A 22 -10.07 3.40 -0.67
CA VAL A 22 -9.46 2.16 -1.17
C VAL A 22 -9.87 1.88 -2.62
N GLU A 23 -11.13 2.09 -2.97
CA GLU A 23 -11.61 1.92 -4.34
C GLU A 23 -10.99 2.94 -5.30
N ALA A 24 -10.90 4.19 -4.90
CA ALA A 24 -10.29 5.24 -5.72
C ALA A 24 -8.79 4.97 -5.95
N PHE A 25 -8.04 4.62 -4.89
CA PHE A 25 -6.64 4.25 -5.01
C PHE A 25 -6.44 3.06 -5.94
N SER A 26 -7.24 1.98 -5.78
CA SER A 26 -7.09 0.77 -6.60
C SER A 26 -7.38 1.03 -8.09
N VAL A 27 -8.40 1.83 -8.41
CA VAL A 27 -8.69 2.20 -9.80
C VAL A 27 -7.56 3.04 -10.39
N VAL A 28 -7.04 4.03 -9.66
CA VAL A 28 -5.94 4.88 -10.15
C VAL A 28 -4.66 4.07 -10.36
N LEU A 29 -4.28 3.22 -9.41
CA LEU A 29 -3.12 2.34 -9.52
C LEU A 29 -3.25 1.41 -10.74
N ALA A 30 -4.42 0.80 -10.94
CA ALA A 30 -4.66 -0.08 -12.06
C ALA A 30 -4.63 0.66 -13.41
N VAL A 31 -5.20 1.87 -13.49
CA VAL A 31 -5.14 2.71 -14.71
C VAL A 31 -3.71 3.15 -15.03
N LEU A 32 -2.87 3.38 -14.01
CA LEU A 32 -1.46 3.73 -14.21
C LEU A 32 -0.63 2.56 -14.76
N ALA A 33 -0.94 1.35 -14.36
CA ALA A 33 -0.17 0.16 -14.70
C ALA A 33 -0.68 -0.58 -15.93
N GLU A 34 -1.98 -0.52 -16.20
CA GLU A 34 -2.65 -1.37 -17.19
C GLU A 34 -3.45 -0.54 -18.21
N SER A 35 -3.26 -0.88 -19.48
CA SER A 35 -4.03 -0.26 -20.58
C SER A 35 -5.30 -1.07 -20.86
N VAL A 36 -6.16 -1.26 -19.86
CA VAL A 36 -7.37 -2.07 -19.98
C VAL A 36 -8.65 -1.23 -19.89
N GLY A 37 -9.73 -1.73 -20.50
CA GLY A 37 -11.02 -1.07 -20.47
C GLY A 37 -11.73 -1.18 -19.13
N ARG A 38 -12.73 -0.32 -18.90
CA ARG A 38 -13.50 -0.21 -17.63
C ARG A 38 -14.12 -1.52 -17.16
N VAL A 39 -14.63 -2.33 -18.09
CA VAL A 39 -15.24 -3.64 -17.76
C VAL A 39 -14.18 -4.61 -17.24
N ALA A 40 -13.00 -4.63 -17.86
CA ALA A 40 -11.89 -5.46 -17.40
C ALA A 40 -11.37 -4.99 -16.05
N LEU A 41 -11.25 -3.68 -15.82
CA LEU A 41 -10.89 -3.11 -14.51
C LEU A 41 -11.91 -3.47 -13.42
N SER A 42 -13.21 -3.38 -13.72
CA SER A 42 -14.27 -3.77 -12.79
C SER A 42 -14.11 -5.23 -12.34
N LYS A 43 -13.90 -6.14 -13.29
CA LYS A 43 -13.69 -7.57 -12.99
C LYS A 43 -12.38 -7.81 -12.21
N MET A 44 -11.29 -7.17 -12.65
CA MET A 44 -9.96 -7.31 -12.02
C MET A 44 -9.98 -6.85 -10.56
N LEU A 45 -10.64 -5.74 -10.28
CA LEU A 45 -10.69 -5.13 -8.95
C LEU A 45 -11.86 -5.63 -8.09
N GLY A 46 -12.80 -6.40 -8.66
CA GLY A 46 -14.03 -6.80 -7.95
C GLY A 46 -14.93 -5.62 -7.58
N LEU A 47 -14.80 -4.50 -8.30
CA LEU A 47 -15.59 -3.28 -8.09
C LEU A 47 -16.75 -3.20 -9.09
N THR A 48 -17.78 -2.42 -8.76
CA THR A 48 -18.86 -2.14 -9.70
C THR A 48 -18.36 -1.30 -10.88
N GLU A 49 -18.92 -1.51 -12.06
CA GLU A 49 -18.59 -0.67 -13.22
C GLU A 49 -18.91 0.81 -12.98
N ARG A 50 -19.92 1.09 -12.15
CA ARG A 50 -20.29 2.46 -11.76
C ARG A 50 -19.14 3.14 -11.00
N THR A 51 -18.54 2.46 -10.02
CA THR A 51 -17.39 2.96 -9.26
C THR A 51 -16.20 3.23 -10.18
N VAL A 52 -15.83 2.23 -10.99
CA VAL A 52 -14.71 2.36 -11.94
C VAL A 52 -14.95 3.51 -12.92
N ARG A 53 -16.16 3.63 -13.48
CA ARG A 53 -16.54 4.71 -14.40
C ARG A 53 -16.41 6.07 -13.74
N ARG A 54 -16.91 6.22 -12.50
CA ARG A 54 -16.85 7.49 -11.76
C ARG A 54 -15.40 7.96 -11.59
N VAL A 55 -14.52 7.10 -11.06
CA VAL A 55 -13.11 7.44 -10.85
C VAL A 55 -12.39 7.70 -12.18
N ALA A 56 -12.61 6.86 -13.19
CA ALA A 56 -12.00 7.04 -14.51
C ALA A 56 -12.44 8.34 -15.19
N THR A 57 -13.68 8.78 -15.00
CA THR A 57 -14.18 10.06 -15.51
C THR A 57 -13.47 11.23 -14.83
N LEU A 58 -13.34 11.20 -13.51
CA LEU A 58 -12.62 12.25 -12.75
C LEU A 58 -11.12 12.30 -13.09
N LEU A 59 -10.51 11.16 -13.41
CA LEU A 59 -9.13 11.13 -13.93
C LEU A 59 -9.02 11.80 -15.30
N LYS A 60 -9.95 11.51 -16.22
CA LYS A 60 -9.98 12.10 -17.57
C LYS A 60 -10.24 13.60 -17.57
N SER A 61 -11.12 14.08 -16.68
CA SER A 61 -11.41 15.51 -16.51
C SER A 61 -10.25 16.29 -15.86
N GLY A 62 -9.24 15.58 -15.32
CA GLY A 62 -8.13 16.19 -14.59
C GLY A 62 -8.41 16.46 -13.11
N GLU A 63 -9.63 16.22 -12.65
CA GLU A 63 -10.01 16.46 -11.23
C GLU A 63 -9.26 15.57 -10.22
N LEU A 64 -8.77 14.41 -10.66
CA LEU A 64 -7.92 13.51 -9.88
C LEU A 64 -6.48 13.44 -10.41
N SER A 65 -6.02 14.42 -11.20
CA SER A 65 -4.63 14.45 -11.69
C SER A 65 -3.61 14.44 -10.56
N TRP A 66 -3.88 15.19 -9.49
CA TRP A 66 -3.06 15.22 -8.28
C TRP A 66 -2.89 13.84 -7.64
N LEU A 67 -3.95 13.02 -7.61
CA LEU A 67 -3.90 11.67 -7.06
C LEU A 67 -3.08 10.72 -7.95
N ARG A 68 -3.27 10.85 -9.26
CA ARG A 68 -2.47 10.11 -10.24
C ARG A 68 -0.98 10.42 -10.07
N ASP A 69 -0.64 11.70 -9.93
CA ASP A 69 0.75 12.14 -9.82
C ASP A 69 1.35 11.70 -8.48
N LEU A 70 0.58 11.73 -7.38
CA LEU A 70 0.97 11.19 -6.09
C LEU A 70 1.25 9.68 -6.18
N LEU A 71 0.31 8.90 -6.71
CA LEU A 71 0.43 7.43 -6.74
C LEU A 71 1.51 6.93 -7.71
N ARG A 72 1.96 7.74 -8.66
CA ARG A 72 3.14 7.43 -9.49
C ARG A 72 4.45 7.36 -8.72
N GLU A 73 4.52 8.03 -7.57
CA GLU A 73 5.71 7.96 -6.70
C GLU A 73 5.89 6.59 -6.06
N VAL A 74 4.81 5.81 -5.89
CA VAL A 74 4.88 4.47 -5.31
C VAL A 74 5.25 3.46 -6.37
N VAL A 75 6.37 2.79 -6.17
CA VAL A 75 6.76 1.65 -7.00
C VAL A 75 6.54 0.37 -6.21
N THR A 76 5.74 -0.52 -6.78
CA THR A 76 5.42 -1.82 -6.20
C THR A 76 6.19 -2.91 -6.95
N THR A 77 7.00 -3.68 -6.22
CA THR A 77 7.81 -4.77 -6.78
C THR A 77 7.48 -6.08 -6.05
N THR A 78 6.95 -7.05 -6.78
CA THR A 78 6.77 -8.41 -6.25
C THR A 78 8.10 -9.14 -6.24
N ILE A 79 8.40 -9.82 -5.13
CA ILE A 79 9.66 -10.53 -4.93
C ILE A 79 9.41 -12.04 -5.07
N THR A 80 10.19 -12.72 -5.88
CA THR A 80 10.15 -14.17 -6.00
C THR A 80 10.85 -14.82 -4.82
N ALA A 81 10.12 -15.51 -3.97
CA ALA A 81 10.61 -16.18 -2.76
C ALA A 81 9.92 -17.54 -2.58
N PRO A 82 10.35 -18.58 -3.32
CA PRO A 82 9.65 -19.87 -3.34
C PRO A 82 9.69 -20.63 -2.00
N TRP A 83 10.49 -20.19 -1.06
CA TRP A 83 10.57 -20.75 0.30
C TRP A 83 9.54 -20.14 1.27
N LEU A 84 8.79 -19.12 0.85
CA LEU A 84 7.74 -18.49 1.65
C LEU A 84 6.35 -18.91 1.15
N THR A 85 5.40 -18.96 2.07
CA THR A 85 3.99 -19.24 1.79
C THR A 85 3.18 -17.99 1.45
N CYS A 86 3.74 -16.81 1.69
CA CYS A 86 3.19 -15.51 1.36
C CYS A 86 3.89 -14.90 0.15
N GLN A 87 3.27 -13.91 -0.48
CA GLN A 87 3.87 -13.13 -1.56
C GLN A 87 4.55 -11.88 -0.99
N PRO A 88 5.88 -11.81 -0.96
CA PRO A 88 6.57 -10.59 -0.57
C PRO A 88 6.42 -9.53 -1.65
N VAL A 89 6.08 -8.32 -1.22
CA VAL A 89 5.94 -7.13 -2.08
C VAL A 89 6.68 -5.99 -1.42
N LEU A 90 7.60 -5.37 -2.16
CA LEU A 90 8.35 -4.20 -1.73
C LEU A 90 7.68 -2.94 -2.30
N TYR A 91 7.38 -2.00 -1.42
CA TYR A 91 6.84 -0.68 -1.74
C TYR A 91 7.94 0.35 -1.52
N THR A 92 8.36 1.01 -2.59
CA THR A 92 9.33 2.12 -2.56
C THR A 92 8.68 3.43 -2.93
N GLY A 93 9.40 4.55 -2.82
CA GLY A 93 8.82 5.88 -3.03
C GLY A 93 8.18 6.46 -1.76
N LEU A 94 8.36 5.83 -0.60
CA LEU A 94 7.90 6.28 0.69
C LEU A 94 8.98 7.12 1.39
N SER A 95 8.60 8.16 2.10
CA SER A 95 9.54 9.01 2.83
C SER A 95 10.16 8.27 4.03
N SER A 96 11.35 8.69 4.47
CA SER A 96 11.99 8.13 5.66
C SER A 96 11.16 8.33 6.92
N GLU A 97 10.48 9.48 7.03
CA GLU A 97 9.57 9.79 8.13
C GLU A 97 8.41 8.77 8.20
N LEU A 98 7.79 8.47 7.05
CA LEU A 98 6.72 7.47 6.97
C LEU A 98 7.21 6.08 7.36
N LEU A 99 8.41 5.68 6.91
CA LEU A 99 9.01 4.39 7.28
C LEU A 99 9.36 4.33 8.79
N GLU A 100 9.74 5.44 9.39
CA GLU A 100 9.97 5.53 10.84
C GLU A 100 8.66 5.42 11.64
N ALA A 101 7.59 6.08 11.18
CA ALA A 101 6.26 5.94 11.76
C ALA A 101 5.79 4.48 11.75
N VAL A 102 6.01 3.77 10.64
CA VAL A 102 5.72 2.33 10.54
C VAL A 102 6.55 1.52 11.54
N SER A 103 7.86 1.80 11.64
CA SER A 103 8.74 1.06 12.56
C SER A 103 8.31 1.21 14.02
N ARG A 104 7.87 2.39 14.41
CA ARG A 104 7.39 2.68 15.77
C ARG A 104 6.03 2.05 16.09
N ARG A 105 5.15 1.90 15.08
CA ARG A 105 3.73 1.55 15.28
C ARG A 105 3.27 0.42 14.36
N VAL A 106 4.13 -0.56 14.12
CA VAL A 106 3.87 -1.69 13.21
C VAL A 106 2.60 -2.46 13.57
N VAL A 107 2.31 -2.65 14.86
CA VAL A 107 1.11 -3.34 15.32
C VAL A 107 -0.15 -2.60 14.90
N LEU A 108 -0.18 -1.29 15.08
CA LEU A 108 -1.31 -0.46 14.68
C LEU A 108 -1.50 -0.47 13.14
N LEU A 109 -0.42 -0.45 12.37
CA LEU A 109 -0.51 -0.59 10.91
C LEU A 109 -1.11 -1.94 10.52
N ARG A 110 -0.69 -3.03 11.16
CA ARG A 110 -1.29 -4.36 10.94
C ARG A 110 -2.79 -4.36 11.21
N ASP A 111 -3.21 -3.76 12.32
CA ASP A 111 -4.64 -3.66 12.66
C ASP A 111 -5.41 -2.87 11.60
N PHE A 112 -4.87 -1.76 11.12
CA PHE A 112 -5.49 -1.00 10.03
C PHE A 112 -5.58 -1.78 8.72
N ILE A 113 -4.56 -2.57 8.37
CA ILE A 113 -4.59 -3.43 7.18
C ILE A 113 -5.68 -4.50 7.32
N VAL A 114 -5.76 -5.17 8.47
CA VAL A 114 -6.78 -6.18 8.74
C VAL A 114 -8.19 -5.60 8.66
N ILE A 115 -8.42 -4.46 9.30
CA ILE A 115 -9.71 -3.76 9.28
C ILE A 115 -10.06 -3.32 7.86
N SER A 116 -9.12 -2.76 7.13
CA SER A 116 -9.36 -2.22 5.79
C SER A 116 -9.54 -3.30 4.73
N SER A 117 -8.88 -4.46 4.88
CA SER A 117 -9.05 -5.62 3.99
C SER A 117 -10.27 -6.46 4.33
N GLY A 118 -10.74 -6.43 5.59
CA GLY A 118 -11.76 -7.34 6.10
C GLY A 118 -11.30 -8.79 6.23
N GLU A 119 -9.99 -9.08 6.07
CA GLU A 119 -9.41 -10.42 6.10
C GLU A 119 -8.38 -10.52 7.25
N PRO A 120 -8.69 -11.17 8.39
CA PRO A 120 -7.78 -11.26 9.55
C PRO A 120 -6.42 -11.90 9.25
N SER A 121 -6.38 -12.81 8.29
CA SER A 121 -5.16 -13.53 7.90
C SER A 121 -4.47 -12.95 6.66
N LYS A 122 -4.84 -11.74 6.23
CA LYS A 122 -4.35 -11.14 4.99
C LYS A 122 -2.86 -10.88 4.98
N LEU A 123 -2.32 -10.54 6.12
CA LEU A 123 -0.93 -10.14 6.31
C LEU A 123 -0.17 -11.16 7.12
N GLU A 124 0.99 -11.59 6.64
CA GLU A 124 1.90 -12.45 7.39
C GLU A 124 2.94 -11.65 8.16
N VAL A 125 3.71 -10.81 7.48
CA VAL A 125 4.75 -9.99 8.12
C VAL A 125 4.91 -8.64 7.44
N LEU A 126 5.33 -7.64 8.24
CA LEU A 126 5.77 -6.32 7.79
C LEU A 126 7.25 -6.14 8.11
N GLY A 127 8.03 -5.70 7.13
CA GLY A 127 9.44 -5.36 7.27
C GLY A 127 9.74 -3.97 6.72
N VAL A 128 10.68 -3.29 7.34
CA VAL A 128 11.20 -1.99 6.85
C VAL A 128 12.60 -2.22 6.31
N LEU A 129 12.80 -1.84 5.06
CA LEU A 129 14.09 -1.83 4.40
C LEU A 129 14.63 -0.40 4.42
N LYS A 130 15.78 -0.21 5.08
CA LYS A 130 16.46 1.10 5.17
C LYS A 130 17.96 0.90 4.99
N ASN A 131 18.55 1.58 4.01
CA ASN A 131 19.99 1.48 3.70
C ASN A 131 20.47 0.03 3.53
N SER A 132 19.71 -0.79 2.82
CA SER A 132 19.97 -2.23 2.62
C SER A 132 19.84 -3.10 3.89
N GLU A 133 19.42 -2.52 5.00
CA GLU A 133 19.11 -3.26 6.21
C GLU A 133 17.60 -3.54 6.27
N LEU A 134 17.25 -4.82 6.37
CA LEU A 134 15.86 -5.28 6.51
C LEU A 134 15.59 -5.63 7.98
N VAL A 135 14.65 -4.92 8.56
CA VAL A 135 14.21 -5.11 9.95
C VAL A 135 12.72 -5.45 9.97
N PHE A 136 12.32 -6.36 10.84
CA PHE A 136 10.93 -6.73 11.08
C PHE A 136 10.51 -6.25 12.48
N PRO A 137 9.96 -5.02 12.61
CA PRO A 137 9.61 -4.47 13.90
C PRO A 137 8.57 -5.35 14.61
N GLY A 138 8.80 -5.66 15.89
CA GLY A 138 7.89 -6.47 16.69
C GLY A 138 7.88 -7.97 16.39
N LEU A 139 8.73 -8.46 15.47
CA LEU A 139 8.89 -9.88 15.21
C LEU A 139 10.08 -10.44 16.00
N VAL A 140 9.89 -11.59 16.66
CA VAL A 140 10.96 -12.30 17.35
C VAL A 140 11.97 -12.81 16.32
N GLU A 141 13.26 -12.73 16.65
CA GLU A 141 14.37 -13.03 15.73
C GLU A 141 14.27 -14.43 15.09
N GLU A 142 13.91 -15.44 15.88
CA GLU A 142 13.71 -16.81 15.39
C GLU A 142 12.65 -16.92 14.30
N TRP A 143 11.60 -16.09 14.38
CA TRP A 143 10.51 -16.08 13.39
C TRP A 143 10.81 -15.19 12.21
N ALA A 144 11.77 -14.28 12.33
CA ALA A 144 12.22 -13.42 11.25
C ALA A 144 13.15 -14.14 10.24
N GLU A 145 13.81 -15.23 10.66
CA GLU A 145 14.85 -15.91 9.89
C GLU A 145 14.45 -16.26 8.44
N PRO A 146 13.26 -16.85 8.17
CA PRO A 146 12.84 -17.14 6.79
C PRO A 146 12.74 -15.90 5.91
N TYR A 147 12.34 -14.76 6.50
CA TYR A 147 12.16 -13.48 5.80
C TYR A 147 13.49 -12.74 5.62
N LEU A 148 14.46 -12.94 6.51
CA LEU A 148 15.77 -12.32 6.41
C LEU A 148 16.54 -12.79 5.17
N ARG A 149 16.23 -13.96 4.63
CA ARG A 149 16.77 -14.44 3.35
C ARG A 149 16.43 -13.52 2.18
N LEU A 150 15.35 -12.73 2.30
CA LEU A 150 14.96 -11.73 1.29
C LEU A 150 16.04 -10.67 1.07
N ARG A 151 16.92 -10.42 2.05
CA ARG A 151 18.05 -9.47 1.90
C ARG A 151 18.88 -9.74 0.65
N GLY A 152 19.05 -11.01 0.27
CA GLY A 152 19.84 -11.42 -0.89
C GLY A 152 19.20 -11.11 -2.26
N VAL A 153 17.91 -10.78 -2.28
CA VAL A 153 17.13 -10.54 -3.51
C VAL A 153 16.47 -9.17 -3.56
N LEU A 154 16.53 -8.41 -2.47
CA LEU A 154 15.98 -7.06 -2.40
C LEU A 154 16.95 -6.04 -3.01
N PRO A 155 16.43 -5.00 -3.69
CA PRO A 155 17.25 -3.89 -4.18
C PRO A 155 17.82 -3.05 -3.03
N SER A 156 18.89 -2.32 -3.30
CA SER A 156 19.55 -1.41 -2.33
C SER A 156 18.77 -0.10 -2.12
N THR A 157 17.45 -0.17 -2.02
CA THR A 157 16.56 0.99 -1.82
C THR A 157 15.83 0.89 -0.50
N SER A 158 15.40 2.04 0.04
CA SER A 158 14.54 2.05 1.21
C SER A 158 13.08 1.81 0.82
N GLY A 159 12.33 1.10 1.67
CA GLY A 159 10.93 0.80 1.42
C GLY A 159 10.26 -0.01 2.52
N LEU A 160 9.00 -0.31 2.29
CA LEU A 160 8.19 -1.17 3.15
C LEU A 160 8.01 -2.52 2.47
N LEU A 161 8.43 -3.59 3.14
CA LEU A 161 8.21 -4.96 2.68
C LEU A 161 6.95 -5.51 3.36
N VAL A 162 6.03 -6.00 2.56
CA VAL A 162 4.79 -6.64 3.05
C VAL A 162 4.69 -8.04 2.49
N CYS A 163 4.51 -9.03 3.34
CA CYS A 163 4.27 -10.41 2.93
C CYS A 163 2.77 -10.69 2.98
N TRP A 164 2.15 -10.72 1.82
CA TRP A 164 0.71 -10.88 1.66
C TRP A 164 0.29 -12.33 1.50
N ARG A 165 -0.77 -12.74 2.15
CA ARG A 165 -1.47 -13.98 1.80
C ARG A 165 -2.51 -13.69 0.73
N ASN A 166 -2.53 -14.51 -0.33
CA ASN A 166 -3.45 -14.33 -1.46
C ASN A 166 -3.40 -12.88 -2.02
N TYR A 167 -2.20 -12.42 -2.36
CA TYR A 167 -1.98 -11.06 -2.86
C TYR A 167 -2.85 -10.73 -4.06
N LYS A 168 -3.60 -9.67 -3.96
CA LYS A 168 -4.44 -9.09 -5.01
C LYS A 168 -3.87 -7.72 -5.38
N ARG A 169 -3.06 -7.70 -6.45
CA ARG A 169 -2.45 -6.45 -6.95
C ARG A 169 -3.48 -5.33 -7.06
N PHE A 170 -3.08 -4.11 -6.82
CA PHE A 170 -3.85 -2.88 -6.73
C PHE A 170 -4.83 -2.81 -5.55
N LEU A 171 -5.55 -3.87 -5.23
CA LEU A 171 -6.44 -3.88 -4.05
C LEU A 171 -5.65 -3.87 -2.76
N ASP A 172 -4.71 -4.80 -2.61
CA ASP A 172 -3.88 -4.88 -1.41
C ASP A 172 -2.92 -3.70 -1.32
N ASP A 173 -2.43 -3.21 -2.47
CA ASP A 173 -1.63 -1.98 -2.55
C ASP A 173 -2.42 -0.78 -2.04
N SER A 174 -3.69 -0.65 -2.43
CA SER A 174 -4.56 0.43 -1.97
C SER A 174 -4.95 0.30 -0.51
N VAL A 175 -5.17 -0.92 -0.02
CA VAL A 175 -5.38 -1.21 1.41
C VAL A 175 -4.17 -0.77 2.22
N LEU A 176 -2.95 -1.07 1.77
CA LEU A 176 -1.73 -0.62 2.44
C LEU A 176 -1.64 0.90 2.49
N LEU A 177 -1.77 1.58 1.34
CA LEU A 177 -1.66 3.04 1.28
C LEU A 177 -2.72 3.75 2.15
N TYR A 178 -3.94 3.23 2.16
CA TYR A 178 -4.99 3.74 3.05
C TYR A 178 -4.68 3.49 4.52
N SER A 179 -4.13 2.32 4.86
CA SER A 179 -3.73 1.98 6.22
C SER A 179 -2.57 2.84 6.70
N LEU A 180 -1.62 3.17 5.83
CA LEU A 180 -0.56 4.15 6.10
C LEU A 180 -1.12 5.55 6.37
N ALA A 181 -2.10 5.99 5.58
CA ALA A 181 -2.78 7.27 5.83
C ALA A 181 -3.44 7.29 7.22
N ARG A 182 -4.13 6.22 7.61
CA ARG A 182 -4.73 6.09 8.95
C ARG A 182 -3.70 6.07 10.06
N LEU A 183 -2.55 5.44 9.84
CA LEU A 183 -1.42 5.48 10.78
C LEU A 183 -0.96 6.92 11.01
N CYS A 184 -0.79 7.69 9.94
CA CYS A 184 -0.40 9.09 9.98
C CYS A 184 -1.46 9.99 10.65
N GLU A 185 -2.75 9.78 10.35
CA GLU A 185 -3.87 10.47 11.02
C GLU A 185 -3.82 10.25 12.55
N SER A 186 -3.48 9.02 13.00
CA SER A 186 -3.40 8.69 14.42
C SER A 186 -2.19 9.29 15.14
N GLU A 187 -1.12 9.62 14.43
CA GLU A 187 0.03 10.34 15.02
C GLU A 187 -0.31 11.82 15.29
N SER A 188 -1.03 12.46 14.37
CA SER A 188 -1.43 13.87 14.51
C SER A 188 -2.41 14.14 15.66
N LEU A 189 -3.05 13.10 16.19
CA LEU A 189 -3.98 13.21 17.34
C LEU A 189 -3.29 13.06 18.71
N VAL A 190 -2.00 12.77 18.74
CA VAL A 190 -1.21 12.50 19.98
C VAL A 190 -0.27 13.66 20.31
N GLU A 191 -0.07 14.61 19.39
CA GLU A 191 0.63 15.88 19.63
C GLU A 191 -0.36 16.97 20.08
#